data_4388919f9bb71d3054c83b598c738262
#
_entry.id   4388919f9bb71d3054c83b598c738262
#
_cell.length_a   1.000
_cell.length_b   1.000
_cell.length_c   1.000
_cell.angle_alpha   90.00
_cell.angle_beta   90.00
_cell.angle_gamma   90.00
#
_symmetry.space_group_name_H-M   'P 1'
#
loop_
_entity.id
_entity.type
_entity.pdbx_description
1 polymer ?
#
loop_
_entity_poly.entity_id
_entity_poly.type
_entity_poly.pdbx_seq_one_letter_code
_entity_poly.pdbx_strand_id
1 'polypeptide(L)'
;MLGNKPIIYRKLEVFSNENNDSVDIRGGVPVLEYRESVLSPYITIDLSIIDAGTALPAKEKDGSRGTIGLLESIKLQADEKFKMILEDQYGNKIDLSKDTDLKVGKTAFATSNNRQSTVVIRVVSKEAYDNTLLENRMVNSYLGKGDIIVEEALKSLKTEKDLFADTTENDIQFNGDKRYPFEMCLDVQKVSIPVGIKSAGFLFWETSKGYNYRSLDKMFDQTGKTIKKFVETGFASQKVLPGYNGKILKSSFLRINDTLKQFEDGAYNTELDLFNPLNQKLAFQTLDSFDYNKNSTTAGDDTPVLSNEYRNKATLSLDRIKDVGQKINPRGGLADIDDTKFDIVKTSVQSHQNYRQKFSISLNIVIDADLSLSAGDLVFCKFPETSQKPSVTGSTKDSGIYMIADLCHYSTPTQAFTGLNLVRDSYGVKS
;
A
#
# COMPACT_ATOMS: atom_id res chain seq x y z
N MET A 1 23.81 -13.47 21.12
CA MET A 1 22.86 -13.30 20.03
C MET A 1 21.54 -12.86 20.65
N LEU A 2 21.07 -11.66 20.38
CA LEU A 2 19.69 -11.30 20.68
C LEU A 2 18.83 -12.13 19.73
N GLY A 3 18.20 -13.20 20.24
CA GLY A 3 17.31 -14.04 19.47
C GLY A 3 16.10 -13.23 19.02
N ASN A 4 15.54 -13.57 17.87
CA ASN A 4 14.29 -13.03 17.40
C ASN A 4 13.21 -13.30 18.45
N LYS A 5 12.64 -12.24 19.04
CA LYS A 5 11.61 -12.34 20.06
C LYS A 5 10.23 -12.22 19.43
N PRO A 6 9.20 -12.88 19.99
CA PRO A 6 7.84 -12.72 19.52
C PRO A 6 7.33 -11.29 19.72
N ILE A 7 6.36 -10.89 18.93
CA ILE A 7 5.54 -9.70 19.16
C ILE A 7 4.70 -9.93 20.42
N ILE A 8 4.62 -8.92 21.27
CA ILE A 8 3.79 -8.95 22.47
C ILE A 8 2.38 -8.48 22.07
N TYR A 9 1.40 -9.34 22.24
CA TYR A 9 0.00 -8.98 22.08
C TYR A 9 -0.46 -8.27 23.36
N ARG A 10 -0.46 -6.93 23.35
CA ARG A 10 -0.97 -6.12 24.47
C ARG A 10 -2.47 -6.20 24.55
N LYS A 11 -3.14 -6.26 23.39
CA LYS A 11 -4.58 -6.35 23.26
C LYS A 11 -4.95 -7.12 22.00
N LEU A 12 -5.80 -8.12 22.09
CA LEU A 12 -6.49 -8.78 21.00
C LEU A 12 -7.89 -9.15 21.51
N GLU A 13 -8.89 -8.38 21.13
CA GLU A 13 -10.27 -8.55 21.61
C GLU A 13 -11.25 -8.56 20.46
N VAL A 14 -12.17 -9.52 20.50
CA VAL A 14 -13.33 -9.61 19.60
C VAL A 14 -14.58 -9.28 20.39
N PHE A 15 -15.48 -8.48 19.83
CA PHE A 15 -16.71 -8.04 20.47
C PHE A 15 -17.90 -8.69 19.81
N SER A 16 -18.78 -9.31 20.59
CA SER A 16 -20.04 -9.88 20.10
C SER A 16 -20.96 -8.79 19.55
N ASN A 17 -21.56 -9.03 18.40
CA ASN A 17 -22.58 -8.14 17.84
C ASN A 17 -23.90 -8.16 18.59
N GLU A 18 -24.19 -9.25 19.37
CA GLU A 18 -25.47 -9.41 20.06
C GLU A 18 -25.54 -8.59 21.37
N ASN A 19 -24.49 -8.67 22.19
CA ASN A 19 -24.50 -8.09 23.54
C ASN A 19 -23.32 -7.18 23.82
N ASN A 20 -22.46 -6.95 22.83
CA ASN A 20 -21.22 -6.17 22.92
C ASN A 20 -20.21 -6.67 23.99
N ASP A 21 -20.37 -7.92 24.44
CA ASP A 21 -19.38 -8.58 25.30
C ASP A 21 -18.09 -8.79 24.53
N SER A 22 -16.95 -8.62 25.18
CA SER A 22 -15.65 -8.80 24.56
C SER A 22 -14.96 -10.07 25.06
N VAL A 23 -14.26 -10.72 24.15
CA VAL A 23 -13.45 -11.89 24.44
C VAL A 23 -11.99 -11.61 24.09
N ASP A 24 -11.11 -11.83 25.06
CA ASP A 24 -9.66 -11.76 24.87
C ASP A 24 -9.14 -13.07 24.26
N ILE A 25 -8.61 -12.96 23.05
CA ILE A 25 -8.14 -14.11 22.26
C ILE A 25 -6.61 -14.31 22.30
N ARG A 26 -5.85 -13.47 23.04
CA ARG A 26 -4.37 -13.49 23.05
C ARG A 26 -3.77 -14.87 23.32
N GLY A 27 -4.41 -15.65 24.20
CA GLY A 27 -3.92 -16.99 24.58
C GLY A 27 -4.12 -18.08 23.53
N GLY A 28 -4.99 -17.83 22.53
CA GLY A 28 -5.37 -18.82 21.52
C GLY A 28 -4.85 -18.51 20.09
N VAL A 29 -3.99 -17.51 19.90
CA VAL A 29 -3.52 -17.08 18.57
C VAL A 29 -2.12 -17.61 18.26
N PRO A 30 -1.99 -18.74 17.52
CA PRO A 30 -0.69 -19.30 17.12
C PRO A 30 -0.03 -18.53 15.97
N VAL A 31 -0.81 -17.85 15.11
CA VAL A 31 -0.29 -17.09 13.97
C VAL A 31 -1.09 -15.81 13.81
N LEU A 32 -0.38 -14.70 13.64
CA LEU A 32 -0.93 -13.41 13.28
C LEU A 32 -0.09 -12.81 12.15
N GLU A 33 -0.76 -12.33 11.11
CA GLU A 33 -0.17 -11.63 9.99
C GLU A 33 -0.86 -10.27 9.82
N TYR A 34 -0.13 -9.19 10.08
CA TYR A 34 -0.58 -7.83 9.82
C TYR A 34 0.02 -7.35 8.51
N ARG A 35 -0.79 -6.81 7.61
CA ARG A 35 -0.37 -6.44 6.25
C ARG A 35 -0.77 -5.02 5.88
N GLU A 36 0.18 -4.29 5.32
CA GLU A 36 -0.01 -3.02 4.62
C GLU A 36 0.53 -3.12 3.19
N SER A 37 -0.09 -2.41 2.25
CA SER A 37 0.36 -2.33 0.85
C SER A 37 0.06 -0.96 0.27
N VAL A 38 1.00 -0.36 -0.45
CA VAL A 38 0.75 0.90 -1.19
C VAL A 38 -0.27 0.73 -2.32
N LEU A 39 -0.63 -0.51 -2.65
CA LEU A 39 -1.62 -0.86 -3.68
C LEU A 39 -2.98 -1.26 -3.10
N SER A 40 -3.14 -1.25 -1.78
CA SER A 40 -4.39 -1.60 -1.11
C SER A 40 -4.95 -0.40 -0.36
N PRO A 41 -6.23 -0.05 -0.57
CA PRO A 41 -6.87 1.07 0.12
C PRO A 41 -7.22 0.79 1.58
N TYR A 42 -6.96 -0.40 2.09
CA TYR A 42 -7.20 -0.78 3.48
C TYR A 42 -6.21 -1.82 3.98
N ILE A 43 -5.96 -1.82 5.30
CA ILE A 43 -5.12 -2.82 5.97
C ILE A 43 -5.86 -4.14 6.15
N THR A 44 -5.09 -5.23 6.19
CA THR A 44 -5.63 -6.57 6.46
C THR A 44 -4.84 -7.28 7.54
N ILE A 45 -5.54 -8.03 8.39
CA ILE A 45 -4.94 -8.82 9.43
C ILE A 45 -5.52 -10.23 9.32
N ASP A 46 -4.67 -11.21 9.09
CA ASP A 46 -5.06 -12.62 9.09
C ASP A 46 -4.57 -13.26 10.40
N LEU A 47 -5.47 -13.92 11.12
CA LEU A 47 -5.08 -14.65 12.31
C LEU A 47 -5.77 -16.01 12.41
N SER A 48 -5.04 -16.97 12.94
CA SER A 48 -5.55 -18.28 13.29
C SER A 48 -5.83 -18.31 14.80
N ILE A 49 -6.95 -18.87 15.19
CA ILE A 49 -7.33 -19.04 16.59
C ILE A 49 -7.53 -20.53 16.85
N ILE A 50 -6.86 -21.06 17.85
CA ILE A 50 -7.09 -22.42 18.34
C ILE A 50 -8.10 -22.33 19.47
N ASP A 51 -9.27 -22.92 19.24
CA ASP A 51 -10.33 -23.07 20.25
C ASP A 51 -10.35 -24.49 20.78
N ALA A 52 -9.92 -24.65 22.03
CA ALA A 52 -9.90 -25.94 22.73
C ALA A 52 -11.18 -26.19 23.56
N GLY A 53 -12.21 -25.35 23.43
CA GLY A 53 -13.45 -25.43 24.19
C GLY A 53 -13.29 -25.13 25.69
N THR A 54 -12.06 -24.84 26.12
CA THR A 54 -11.73 -24.64 27.57
C THR A 54 -11.12 -23.26 27.82
N ALA A 55 -10.99 -22.44 26.77
CA ALA A 55 -10.19 -21.22 26.84
C ALA A 55 -10.88 -20.06 27.58
N LEU A 56 -12.19 -20.06 27.70
CA LEU A 56 -12.95 -18.95 28.27
C LEU A 56 -13.81 -19.41 29.46
N PRO A 57 -13.78 -18.65 30.58
CA PRO A 57 -14.70 -18.89 31.66
C PRO A 57 -16.13 -18.53 31.23
N ALA A 58 -17.03 -19.48 31.26
CA ALA A 58 -18.45 -19.27 31.07
C ALA A 58 -19.18 -19.32 32.40
N LYS A 59 -20.20 -18.49 32.56
CA LYS A 59 -21.20 -18.66 33.61
C LYS A 59 -22.33 -19.49 33.03
N GLU A 60 -22.52 -20.71 33.53
CA GLU A 60 -23.72 -21.47 33.20
C GLU A 60 -24.96 -20.83 33.84
N LYS A 61 -26.14 -21.08 33.23
CA LYS A 61 -27.42 -20.50 33.71
C LYS A 61 -27.76 -20.87 35.18
N ASP A 62 -27.14 -21.93 35.71
CA ASP A 62 -27.27 -22.38 37.09
C ASP A 62 -26.26 -21.77 38.07
N GLY A 63 -25.37 -20.86 37.59
CA GLY A 63 -24.33 -20.21 38.38
C GLY A 63 -23.07 -21.01 38.53
N SER A 64 -22.96 -22.19 37.93
CA SER A 64 -21.73 -23.01 37.91
C SER A 64 -20.69 -22.35 36.97
N ARG A 65 -19.40 -22.59 37.25
CA ARG A 65 -18.29 -22.11 36.38
C ARG A 65 -17.99 -23.24 35.38
N GLY A 66 -18.47 -23.08 34.16
CA GLY A 66 -18.08 -23.89 33.02
C GLY A 66 -17.00 -23.20 32.18
N THR A 67 -16.55 -23.89 31.16
CA THR A 67 -15.72 -23.32 30.09
C THR A 67 -16.49 -23.45 28.79
N ILE A 68 -16.45 -22.40 27.98
CA ILE A 68 -17.13 -22.35 26.68
C ILE A 68 -16.09 -22.07 25.62
N GLY A 69 -16.31 -22.59 24.42
CA GLY A 69 -15.50 -22.27 23.27
C GLY A 69 -15.66 -20.82 22.82
N LEU A 70 -14.62 -20.24 22.19
CA LEU A 70 -14.63 -18.88 21.65
C LEU A 70 -15.82 -18.67 20.73
N LEU A 71 -16.09 -19.63 19.86
CA LEU A 71 -17.15 -19.54 18.86
C LEU A 71 -18.57 -19.56 19.47
N GLU A 72 -18.75 -20.35 20.51
CA GLU A 72 -20.03 -20.42 21.24
C GLU A 72 -20.27 -19.16 22.06
N SER A 73 -19.21 -18.54 22.59
CA SER A 73 -19.33 -17.36 23.45
C SER A 73 -19.70 -16.07 22.69
N ILE A 74 -19.16 -15.88 21.50
CA ILE A 74 -19.38 -14.68 20.69
C ILE A 74 -20.23 -14.93 19.44
N LYS A 75 -20.55 -16.19 19.10
CA LYS A 75 -21.23 -16.56 17.86
C LYS A 75 -20.61 -15.89 16.63
N LEU A 76 -19.27 -16.05 16.50
CA LEU A 76 -18.46 -15.41 15.48
C LEU A 76 -19.02 -15.70 14.07
N GLN A 77 -19.52 -14.66 13.37
CA GLN A 77 -20.16 -14.77 12.06
C GLN A 77 -19.56 -13.88 10.99
N ALA A 78 -18.73 -12.95 11.34
CA ALA A 78 -18.19 -11.77 10.67
C ALA A 78 -18.95 -10.49 11.04
N ASP A 79 -18.33 -9.32 10.74
CA ASP A 79 -18.79 -7.97 11.13
C ASP A 79 -18.57 -7.63 12.62
N GLU A 80 -18.02 -8.52 13.43
CA GLU A 80 -17.67 -8.21 14.82
C GLU A 80 -16.59 -7.13 14.89
N LYS A 81 -16.67 -6.25 15.90
CA LYS A 81 -15.60 -5.30 16.18
C LYS A 81 -14.36 -6.03 16.68
N PHE A 82 -13.20 -5.58 16.24
CA PHE A 82 -11.91 -6.12 16.64
C PHE A 82 -11.01 -5.00 17.17
N LYS A 83 -10.30 -5.26 18.28
CA LYS A 83 -9.32 -4.32 18.84
C LYS A 83 -7.97 -5.00 18.96
N MET A 84 -6.93 -4.28 18.54
CA MET A 84 -5.58 -4.80 18.52
C MET A 84 -4.55 -3.78 19.02
N ILE A 85 -3.64 -4.23 19.90
CA ILE A 85 -2.41 -3.51 20.24
C ILE A 85 -1.25 -4.52 20.19
N LEU A 86 -0.32 -4.27 19.30
CA LEU A 86 0.92 -5.06 19.14
C LEU A 86 2.11 -4.24 19.63
N GLU A 87 3.11 -4.90 20.23
CA GLU A 87 4.37 -4.27 20.64
C GLU A 87 5.55 -5.18 20.29
N ASP A 88 6.56 -4.64 19.63
CA ASP A 88 7.78 -5.38 19.30
C ASP A 88 8.80 -5.34 20.45
N GLN A 89 9.91 -6.07 20.27
CA GLN A 89 10.99 -6.15 21.25
C GLN A 89 11.72 -4.81 21.51
N TYR A 90 11.50 -3.81 20.66
CA TYR A 90 12.11 -2.47 20.74
C TYR A 90 11.18 -1.43 21.34
N GLY A 91 9.93 -1.82 21.66
CA GLY A 91 8.90 -0.94 22.22
C GLY A 91 8.09 -0.17 21.17
N ASN A 92 8.27 -0.46 19.87
CA ASN A 92 7.40 0.10 18.86
C ASN A 92 6.02 -0.56 18.92
N LYS A 93 4.97 0.22 18.65
CA LYS A 93 3.59 -0.23 18.81
C LYS A 93 2.77 0.04 17.54
N ILE A 94 1.89 -0.90 17.24
CA ILE A 94 0.73 -0.69 16.38
C ILE A 94 -0.48 -0.70 17.30
N ASP A 95 -1.18 0.42 17.39
CA ASP A 95 -2.38 0.59 18.21
C ASP A 95 -3.60 0.84 17.32
N LEU A 96 -4.44 -0.18 17.21
CA LEU A 96 -5.71 -0.18 16.49
C LEU A 96 -6.80 -0.64 17.47
N SER A 97 -6.96 0.11 18.56
CA SER A 97 -7.85 -0.24 19.66
C SER A 97 -9.10 0.64 19.75
N LYS A 98 -9.26 1.62 18.86
CA LYS A 98 -10.49 2.42 18.79
C LYS A 98 -11.65 1.57 18.26
N ASP A 99 -12.87 1.90 18.64
CA ASP A 99 -14.09 1.19 18.20
C ASP A 99 -14.33 1.32 16.67
N THR A 100 -13.69 2.29 16.06
CA THR A 100 -13.81 2.64 14.64
C THR A 100 -12.69 2.10 13.77
N ASP A 101 -11.72 1.33 14.32
CA ASP A 101 -10.54 0.93 13.56
C ASP A 101 -10.76 -0.34 12.73
N LEU A 102 -11.24 -1.41 13.35
CA LEU A 102 -11.19 -2.75 12.77
C LEU A 102 -12.49 -3.53 12.90
N LYS A 103 -12.78 -4.37 11.88
CA LYS A 103 -13.89 -5.33 11.85
C LYS A 103 -13.45 -6.68 11.30
N VAL A 104 -14.10 -7.75 11.79
CA VAL A 104 -13.90 -9.10 11.25
C VAL A 104 -14.57 -9.20 9.89
N GLY A 105 -13.79 -9.35 8.83
CA GLY A 105 -14.27 -9.36 7.45
C GLY A 105 -14.61 -10.75 6.91
N LYS A 106 -13.97 -11.78 7.45
CA LYS A 106 -14.18 -13.16 7.02
C LYS A 106 -13.82 -14.12 8.13
N THR A 107 -14.63 -15.17 8.27
CA THR A 107 -14.37 -16.30 9.16
C THR A 107 -14.30 -17.60 8.35
N ALA A 108 -13.37 -18.47 8.66
CA ALA A 108 -13.25 -19.79 8.04
C ALA A 108 -12.83 -20.82 9.09
N PHE A 109 -13.44 -21.99 9.05
CA PHE A 109 -13.08 -23.13 9.90
C PHE A 109 -12.06 -23.97 9.12
N ALA A 110 -10.86 -24.16 9.69
CA ALA A 110 -9.81 -24.90 9.02
C ALA A 110 -9.85 -26.38 9.38
N THR A 111 -10.06 -26.73 10.66
CA THR A 111 -10.07 -28.13 11.13
C THR A 111 -10.88 -28.22 12.40
N SER A 112 -11.70 -29.27 12.51
CA SER A 112 -12.39 -29.63 13.72
C SER A 112 -12.03 -31.08 14.09
N ASN A 113 -11.36 -31.26 15.24
CA ASN A 113 -11.21 -32.55 15.89
C ASN A 113 -12.12 -32.55 17.11
N ASN A 114 -12.43 -33.72 17.67
CA ASN A 114 -13.35 -33.85 18.83
C ASN A 114 -12.99 -33.01 20.07
N ARG A 115 -11.84 -32.33 20.09
CA ARG A 115 -11.35 -31.54 21.21
C ARG A 115 -10.75 -30.15 20.83
N GLN A 116 -10.56 -29.88 19.55
CA GLN A 116 -9.97 -28.62 19.11
C GLN A 116 -10.53 -28.22 17.75
N SER A 117 -10.89 -26.95 17.60
CA SER A 117 -11.17 -26.33 16.30
C SER A 117 -10.17 -25.23 16.03
N THR A 118 -9.76 -25.09 14.77
CA THR A 118 -8.96 -23.97 14.32
C THR A 118 -9.82 -23.08 13.46
N VAL A 119 -9.92 -21.82 13.85
CA VAL A 119 -10.66 -20.79 13.15
C VAL A 119 -9.68 -19.80 12.55
N VAL A 120 -9.82 -19.52 11.28
CA VAL A 120 -9.06 -18.46 10.60
C VAL A 120 -9.99 -17.28 10.42
N ILE A 121 -9.59 -16.13 10.92
CA ILE A 121 -10.32 -14.88 10.71
C ILE A 121 -9.47 -13.88 9.93
N ARG A 122 -10.12 -13.15 9.04
CA ARG A 122 -9.57 -11.98 8.39
C ARG A 122 -10.25 -10.75 8.94
N VAL A 123 -9.44 -9.87 9.49
CA VAL A 123 -9.84 -8.56 10.01
C VAL A 123 -9.42 -7.50 8.99
N VAL A 124 -10.26 -6.50 8.79
CA VAL A 124 -10.02 -5.39 7.88
C VAL A 124 -10.36 -4.07 8.57
N SER A 125 -9.91 -2.95 8.00
CA SER A 125 -10.33 -1.63 8.45
C SER A 125 -11.85 -1.48 8.35
N LYS A 126 -12.45 -0.79 9.31
CA LYS A 126 -13.90 -0.52 9.32
C LYS A 126 -14.34 0.17 8.02
N GLU A 127 -13.52 1.06 7.49
CA GLU A 127 -13.79 1.79 6.25
C GLU A 127 -13.96 0.87 5.03
N ALA A 128 -13.36 -0.33 5.02
CA ALA A 128 -13.61 -1.33 3.97
C ALA A 128 -15.08 -1.78 3.95
N TYR A 129 -15.73 -1.87 5.11
CA TYR A 129 -17.17 -2.10 5.23
C TYR A 129 -17.98 -0.88 4.83
N ASP A 130 -17.64 0.29 5.39
CA ASP A 130 -18.34 1.53 5.14
C ASP A 130 -18.31 1.90 3.66
N ASN A 131 -17.24 1.54 2.95
CA ASN A 131 -17.11 1.70 1.51
C ASN A 131 -18.18 0.92 0.72
N THR A 132 -18.71 -0.18 1.25
CA THR A 132 -19.76 -0.98 0.57
C THR A 132 -21.16 -0.40 0.71
N LEU A 133 -21.40 0.47 1.69
CA LEU A 133 -22.72 1.00 2.00
C LEU A 133 -23.23 1.95 0.91
N LEU A 134 -24.51 1.83 0.57
CA LEU A 134 -25.13 2.68 -0.43
C LEU A 134 -25.18 4.15 -0.02
N GLU A 135 -25.35 4.43 1.28
CA GLU A 135 -25.40 5.78 1.82
C GLU A 135 -24.06 6.54 1.70
N ASN A 136 -22.95 5.82 1.62
CA ASN A 136 -21.62 6.39 1.52
C ASN A 136 -21.14 6.52 0.06
N ARG A 137 -21.99 6.14 -0.92
CA ARG A 137 -21.63 6.22 -2.34
C ARG A 137 -21.46 7.66 -2.80
N MET A 138 -20.48 7.86 -3.65
CA MET A 138 -20.19 9.15 -4.27
C MET A 138 -21.25 9.42 -5.35
N VAL A 139 -22.18 10.36 -5.11
CA VAL A 139 -23.31 10.65 -5.99
C VAL A 139 -23.20 11.99 -6.70
N ASN A 140 -22.38 12.92 -6.19
CA ASN A 140 -22.24 14.27 -6.71
C ASN A 140 -21.26 14.33 -7.90
N SER A 141 -21.28 15.43 -8.62
CA SER A 141 -20.19 15.80 -9.51
C SER A 141 -19.14 16.56 -8.70
N TYR A 142 -17.91 16.08 -8.75
CA TYR A 142 -16.76 16.62 -8.01
C TYR A 142 -15.88 17.38 -8.98
N LEU A 143 -15.62 18.64 -8.70
CA LEU A 143 -14.71 19.50 -9.46
C LEU A 143 -13.72 20.14 -8.49
N GLY A 144 -12.44 19.87 -8.69
CA GLY A 144 -11.39 20.44 -7.85
C GLY A 144 -10.10 19.67 -7.92
N LYS A 145 -9.24 19.93 -6.97
CA LYS A 145 -7.95 19.26 -6.85
C LYS A 145 -8.10 17.83 -6.36
N GLY A 146 -7.23 16.94 -6.83
CA GLY A 146 -7.30 15.52 -6.52
C GLY A 146 -7.21 15.22 -5.02
N ASP A 147 -6.35 15.90 -4.29
CA ASP A 147 -6.23 15.79 -2.82
C ASP A 147 -7.53 16.17 -2.10
N ILE A 148 -8.25 17.20 -2.55
CA ILE A 148 -9.53 17.62 -1.99
C ILE A 148 -10.62 16.56 -2.28
N ILE A 149 -10.64 16.02 -3.51
CA ILE A 149 -11.62 14.98 -3.88
C ILE A 149 -11.42 13.71 -3.04
N VAL A 150 -10.16 13.31 -2.80
CA VAL A 150 -9.82 12.18 -1.93
C VAL A 150 -10.25 12.44 -0.48
N GLU A 151 -10.04 13.66 0.02
CA GLU A 151 -10.52 14.04 1.36
C GLU A 151 -12.06 13.97 1.47
N GLU A 152 -12.79 14.42 0.46
CA GLU A 152 -14.27 14.31 0.42
C GLU A 152 -14.72 12.85 0.36
N ALA A 153 -14.03 11.99 -0.40
CA ALA A 153 -14.31 10.56 -0.44
C ALA A 153 -14.11 9.90 0.94
N LEU A 154 -13.04 10.25 1.66
CA LEU A 154 -12.81 9.77 3.03
C LEU A 154 -13.84 10.33 4.03
N LYS A 155 -14.25 11.58 3.89
CA LYS A 155 -15.34 12.16 4.72
C LYS A 155 -16.67 11.42 4.52
N SER A 156 -16.96 10.93 3.31
CA SER A 156 -18.17 10.11 3.08
C SER A 156 -18.14 8.80 3.85
N LEU A 157 -16.96 8.24 4.12
CA LEU A 157 -16.75 7.06 4.95
C LEU A 157 -16.80 7.34 6.44
N LYS A 158 -16.93 8.61 6.85
CA LYS A 158 -16.95 9.05 8.25
C LYS A 158 -15.73 8.56 9.03
N THR A 159 -14.56 8.46 8.37
CA THR A 159 -13.33 8.02 9.01
C THR A 159 -12.79 9.08 9.97
N GLU A 160 -12.25 8.61 11.09
CA GLU A 160 -11.55 9.44 12.08
C GLU A 160 -10.01 9.43 11.87
N LYS A 161 -9.55 8.67 10.87
CA LYS A 161 -8.12 8.51 10.55
C LYS A 161 -7.59 9.73 9.80
N ASP A 162 -6.34 10.08 10.09
CA ASP A 162 -5.67 11.19 9.42
C ASP A 162 -5.40 10.88 7.94
N LEU A 163 -5.45 11.92 7.09
CA LEU A 163 -5.02 11.87 5.69
C LEU A 163 -3.70 12.61 5.52
N PHE A 164 -2.68 11.89 5.07
CA PHE A 164 -1.38 12.43 4.70
C PHE A 164 -1.31 12.60 3.17
N ALA A 165 -1.72 13.76 2.66
CA ALA A 165 -1.80 14.01 1.22
C ALA A 165 -0.69 14.96 0.72
N ASP A 166 -0.15 14.65 -0.47
CA ASP A 166 0.58 15.64 -1.26
C ASP A 166 -0.41 16.48 -2.07
N THR A 167 -0.17 17.78 -2.14
CA THR A 167 -1.02 18.72 -2.88
C THR A 167 -0.94 18.47 -4.39
N THR A 168 -2.10 18.56 -5.05
CA THR A 168 -2.23 18.44 -6.50
C THR A 168 -2.34 19.81 -7.18
N GLU A 169 -1.87 19.91 -8.44
CA GLU A 169 -1.88 21.15 -9.20
C GLU A 169 -3.10 21.28 -10.10
N ASN A 170 -3.53 20.18 -10.71
CA ASN A 170 -4.60 20.18 -11.70
C ASN A 170 -5.99 20.05 -11.05
N ASP A 171 -6.95 20.75 -11.67
CA ASP A 171 -8.37 20.55 -11.35
C ASP A 171 -8.91 19.37 -12.17
N ILE A 172 -9.61 18.49 -11.48
CA ILE A 172 -10.16 17.25 -12.03
C ILE A 172 -11.67 17.30 -11.88
N GLN A 173 -12.38 16.88 -12.91
CA GLN A 173 -13.82 16.70 -12.85
C GLN A 173 -14.16 15.21 -12.87
N PHE A 174 -14.81 14.74 -11.82
CA PHE A 174 -15.35 13.39 -11.73
C PHE A 174 -16.82 13.39 -11.39
N ASN A 175 -17.58 12.53 -12.06
CA ASN A 175 -18.95 12.22 -11.67
C ASN A 175 -18.93 11.01 -10.73
N GLY A 176 -19.59 11.14 -9.61
CA GLY A 176 -19.66 10.08 -8.61
C GLY A 176 -20.37 8.84 -9.14
N ASP A 177 -21.50 8.99 -9.86
CA ASP A 177 -22.27 7.91 -10.49
C ASP A 177 -22.53 6.71 -9.56
N LYS A 178 -22.70 6.97 -8.27
CA LYS A 178 -22.81 5.99 -7.19
C LYS A 178 -21.59 5.07 -7.03
N ARG A 179 -20.40 5.54 -7.38
CA ARG A 179 -19.16 4.80 -7.20
C ARG A 179 -18.82 4.60 -5.72
N TYR A 180 -18.02 3.59 -5.45
CA TYR A 180 -17.44 3.40 -4.14
C TYR A 180 -16.41 4.51 -3.83
N PRO A 181 -16.36 5.04 -2.59
CA PRO A 181 -15.37 6.05 -2.22
C PRO A 181 -13.92 5.64 -2.52
N PHE A 182 -13.52 4.41 -2.21
CA PHE A 182 -12.17 3.92 -2.53
C PHE A 182 -11.92 3.81 -4.05
N GLU A 183 -12.93 3.39 -4.83
CA GLU A 183 -12.81 3.39 -6.29
C GLU A 183 -12.57 4.80 -6.84
N MET A 184 -13.27 5.80 -6.29
CA MET A 184 -13.05 7.20 -6.62
C MET A 184 -11.61 7.64 -6.31
N CYS A 185 -11.08 7.31 -5.12
CA CYS A 185 -9.69 7.62 -4.76
C CYS A 185 -8.69 6.96 -5.74
N LEU A 186 -8.94 5.69 -6.12
CA LEU A 186 -8.10 4.94 -7.06
C LEU A 186 -8.19 5.47 -8.50
N ASP A 187 -9.28 6.10 -8.90
CA ASP A 187 -9.38 6.73 -10.21
C ASP A 187 -8.73 8.13 -10.21
N VAL A 188 -8.94 8.92 -9.16
CA VAL A 188 -8.33 10.24 -8.99
C VAL A 188 -6.80 10.16 -8.96
N GLN A 189 -6.22 9.12 -8.32
CA GLN A 189 -4.75 8.94 -8.27
C GLN A 189 -4.10 8.80 -9.64
N LYS A 190 -4.82 8.26 -10.64
CA LYS A 190 -4.29 8.04 -11.99
C LYS A 190 -4.16 9.32 -12.82
N VAL A 191 -4.87 10.38 -12.43
CA VAL A 191 -4.98 11.61 -13.20
C VAL A 191 -4.50 12.85 -12.43
N SER A 192 -4.02 12.67 -11.22
CA SER A 192 -3.50 13.77 -10.40
C SER A 192 -2.05 14.10 -10.73
N ILE A 193 -1.75 15.40 -10.78
CA ILE A 193 -0.42 15.95 -11.02
C ILE A 193 0.05 16.68 -9.75
N PRO A 194 1.23 16.36 -9.21
CA PRO A 194 1.74 17.04 -8.02
C PRO A 194 2.20 18.46 -8.33
N VAL A 195 2.07 19.35 -7.35
CA VAL A 195 2.57 20.73 -7.48
C VAL A 195 4.09 20.74 -7.76
N GLY A 196 4.48 21.50 -8.78
CA GLY A 196 5.91 21.72 -9.14
C GLY A 196 6.54 20.62 -9.98
N ILE A 197 5.85 19.53 -10.27
CA ILE A 197 6.31 18.43 -11.11
C ILE A 197 5.25 18.17 -12.18
N LYS A 198 5.66 18.15 -13.46
CA LYS A 198 4.72 18.00 -14.58
C LYS A 198 4.39 16.55 -14.94
N SER A 199 4.65 15.63 -14.03
CA SER A 199 4.43 14.20 -14.22
C SER A 199 3.28 13.71 -13.36
N ALA A 200 2.37 12.95 -13.95
CA ALA A 200 1.18 12.47 -13.27
C ALA A 200 1.43 11.17 -12.50
N GLY A 201 0.59 10.93 -11.53
CA GLY A 201 0.50 9.67 -10.79
C GLY A 201 0.67 9.83 -9.29
N PHE A 202 -0.28 9.26 -8.59
CA PHE A 202 -0.33 9.17 -7.13
C PHE A 202 -0.58 7.72 -6.73
N LEU A 203 -0.40 7.43 -5.45
CA LEU A 203 -0.89 6.21 -4.82
C LEU A 203 -1.76 6.57 -3.62
N PHE A 204 -2.77 5.75 -3.39
CA PHE A 204 -3.70 5.87 -2.27
C PHE A 204 -3.71 4.55 -1.49
N TRP A 205 -3.35 4.61 -0.20
CA TRP A 205 -3.31 3.43 0.67
C TRP A 205 -3.48 3.78 2.14
N GLU A 206 -3.76 2.76 2.94
CA GLU A 206 -3.86 2.86 4.39
C GLU A 206 -2.65 2.23 5.08
N THR A 207 -2.26 2.84 6.20
CA THR A 207 -1.29 2.30 7.16
C THR A 207 -1.87 2.38 8.57
N SER A 208 -1.19 1.79 9.54
CA SER A 208 -1.56 1.92 10.98
C SER A 208 -1.65 3.37 11.46
N LYS A 209 -1.04 4.33 10.74
CA LYS A 209 -1.03 5.76 11.08
C LYS A 209 -2.16 6.55 10.44
N GLY A 210 -2.81 6.00 9.42
CA GLY A 210 -3.87 6.66 8.65
C GLY A 210 -3.73 6.46 7.14
N TYR A 211 -4.49 7.25 6.38
CA TYR A 211 -4.50 7.21 4.92
C TYR A 211 -3.37 8.03 4.32
N ASN A 212 -2.84 7.56 3.22
CA ASN A 212 -1.79 8.22 2.47
C ASN A 212 -2.26 8.47 1.04
N TYR A 213 -2.02 9.68 0.52
CA TYR A 213 -2.22 10.06 -0.87
C TYR A 213 -0.98 10.78 -1.37
N ARG A 214 -0.03 10.02 -1.94
CA ARG A 214 1.31 10.50 -2.25
C ARG A 214 1.65 10.43 -3.73
N SER A 215 2.39 11.42 -4.20
CA SER A 215 2.89 11.47 -5.57
C SER A 215 3.97 10.40 -5.81
N LEU A 216 3.85 9.68 -6.93
CA LEU A 216 4.86 8.72 -7.39
C LEU A 216 6.24 9.36 -7.55
N ASP A 217 6.29 10.60 -8.03
CA ASP A 217 7.56 11.31 -8.27
C ASP A 217 8.28 11.70 -6.97
N LYS A 218 7.54 11.88 -5.86
CA LYS A 218 8.10 12.24 -4.56
C LYS A 218 8.36 11.03 -3.66
N MET A 219 8.04 9.81 -4.11
CA MET A 219 8.16 8.61 -3.25
C MET A 219 9.59 8.36 -2.80
N PHE A 220 10.58 8.62 -3.66
CA PHE A 220 12.00 8.48 -3.32
C PHE A 220 12.63 9.77 -2.77
N ASP A 221 11.84 10.80 -2.47
CA ASP A 221 12.35 12.00 -1.82
C ASP A 221 12.77 11.68 -0.37
N GLN A 222 14.06 11.90 -0.10
CA GLN A 222 14.69 11.62 1.18
C GLN A 222 14.70 12.82 2.13
N THR A 223 14.24 13.96 1.66
CA THR A 223 14.30 15.23 2.40
C THR A 223 13.56 15.12 3.72
N GLY A 224 14.27 15.30 4.82
CA GLY A 224 13.69 15.27 6.17
C GLY A 224 13.28 13.88 6.69
N LYS A 225 13.56 12.80 5.94
CA LYS A 225 13.21 11.44 6.36
C LYS A 225 14.37 10.74 7.06
N THR A 226 14.08 10.05 8.15
CA THR A 226 15.03 9.13 8.80
C THR A 226 14.92 7.77 8.09
N ILE A 227 15.98 7.38 7.36
CA ILE A 227 16.03 6.13 6.60
C ILE A 227 16.71 5.06 7.42
N LYS A 228 16.03 3.96 7.70
CA LYS A 228 16.59 2.80 8.37
C LYS A 228 17.52 2.02 7.44
N LYS A 229 18.62 1.53 7.98
CA LYS A 229 19.65 0.78 7.22
C LYS A 229 19.61 -0.69 7.57
N PHE A 230 19.47 -1.53 6.56
CA PHE A 230 19.50 -2.98 6.67
C PHE A 230 20.65 -3.55 5.86
N VAL A 231 21.34 -4.54 6.40
CA VAL A 231 22.52 -5.17 5.79
C VAL A 231 22.37 -6.67 5.80
N GLU A 232 22.69 -7.29 4.67
CA GLU A 232 22.66 -8.75 4.56
C GLU A 232 23.78 -9.40 5.39
N THR A 233 23.52 -10.57 5.97
CA THR A 233 24.33 -11.23 7.00
C THR A 233 25.73 -11.69 6.58
N GLY A 234 26.14 -11.48 5.34
CA GLY A 234 27.51 -11.77 4.86
C GLY A 234 28.60 -10.82 5.39
N PHE A 235 28.22 -9.68 5.99
CA PHE A 235 29.16 -8.72 6.58
C PHE A 235 29.31 -8.93 8.07
N ALA A 236 30.59 -8.95 8.54
CA ALA A 236 30.92 -9.11 9.95
C ALA A 236 30.25 -8.04 10.82
N SER A 237 29.73 -8.49 11.96
CA SER A 237 29.29 -7.72 13.13
C SER A 237 28.73 -6.31 12.90
N GLN A 238 27.46 -6.21 12.55
CA GLN A 238 26.75 -4.95 12.72
C GLN A 238 26.33 -4.76 14.17
N LYS A 239 26.52 -3.54 14.69
CA LYS A 239 25.92 -3.12 15.95
C LYS A 239 24.41 -3.07 15.78
N VAL A 240 23.68 -3.67 16.72
CA VAL A 240 22.26 -3.44 16.86
C VAL A 240 22.05 -1.95 17.14
N LEU A 241 21.27 -1.29 16.29
CA LEU A 241 20.97 0.12 16.45
C LEU A 241 19.84 0.30 17.48
N PRO A 242 19.76 1.45 18.15
CA PRO A 242 18.62 1.72 19.02
C PRO A 242 17.31 1.65 18.23
N GLY A 243 16.35 0.83 18.69
CA GLY A 243 15.02 0.75 18.14
C GLY A 243 14.79 -0.23 16.99
N TYR A 244 15.82 -0.89 16.44
CA TYR A 244 15.67 -1.94 15.43
C TYR A 244 16.93 -2.78 15.22
N ASN A 245 16.78 -3.97 14.61
CA ASN A 245 17.92 -4.79 14.18
C ASN A 245 18.21 -4.55 12.70
N GLY A 246 19.35 -3.98 12.38
CA GLY A 246 19.77 -3.64 11.02
C GLY A 246 20.21 -4.85 10.16
N LYS A 247 19.73 -6.07 10.41
CA LYS A 247 20.10 -7.29 9.68
C LYS A 247 19.01 -7.73 8.73
N ILE A 248 19.39 -8.06 7.49
CA ILE A 248 18.58 -8.83 6.57
C ILE A 248 18.80 -10.31 6.86
N LEU A 249 17.75 -11.02 7.22
CA LEU A 249 17.79 -12.47 7.51
C LEU A 249 17.73 -13.29 6.24
N LYS A 250 16.92 -12.84 5.27
CA LYS A 250 16.75 -13.47 3.96
C LYS A 250 16.47 -12.39 2.93
N SER A 251 17.04 -12.55 1.74
CA SER A 251 16.75 -11.72 0.57
C SER A 251 16.42 -12.58 -0.64
N SER A 252 15.56 -12.06 -1.52
CA SER A 252 15.22 -12.71 -2.80
C SER A 252 14.84 -11.63 -3.82
N PHE A 253 15.62 -11.47 -4.87
CA PHE A 253 15.28 -10.58 -5.98
C PHE A 253 14.18 -11.21 -6.83
N LEU A 254 13.02 -10.53 -6.92
CA LEU A 254 11.87 -10.99 -7.70
C LEU A 254 11.94 -10.50 -9.15
N ARG A 255 12.39 -9.27 -9.32
CA ARG A 255 12.54 -8.64 -10.64
C ARG A 255 13.79 -7.79 -10.63
N ILE A 256 14.68 -8.03 -11.58
CA ILE A 256 15.86 -7.24 -11.84
C ILE A 256 15.73 -6.71 -13.26
N ASN A 257 15.16 -5.52 -13.44
CA ASN A 257 15.05 -4.79 -14.70
C ASN A 257 14.69 -5.67 -15.92
N ASP A 258 13.45 -6.15 -15.95
CA ASP A 258 12.91 -6.89 -17.08
C ASP A 258 12.47 -5.88 -18.17
N THR A 259 13.41 -5.49 -19.03
CA THR A 259 13.18 -4.50 -20.08
C THR A 259 12.12 -4.96 -21.09
N LEU A 260 12.06 -6.27 -21.41
CA LEU A 260 11.07 -6.81 -22.33
C LEU A 260 9.66 -6.63 -21.75
N LYS A 261 9.47 -6.99 -20.48
CA LYS A 261 8.20 -6.80 -19.78
C LYS A 261 7.83 -5.33 -19.65
N GLN A 262 8.80 -4.44 -19.43
CA GLN A 262 8.57 -3.00 -19.40
C GLN A 262 8.14 -2.44 -20.76
N PHE A 263 8.68 -2.96 -21.86
CA PHE A 263 8.22 -2.61 -23.20
C PHE A 263 6.78 -3.08 -23.44
N GLU A 264 6.48 -4.35 -23.14
CA GLU A 264 5.12 -4.89 -23.26
C GLU A 264 4.09 -4.11 -22.45
N ASP A 265 4.49 -3.67 -21.27
CA ASP A 265 3.65 -2.90 -20.34
C ASP A 265 3.58 -1.39 -20.67
N GLY A 266 4.29 -0.91 -21.70
CA GLY A 266 4.29 0.51 -22.11
C GLY A 266 4.95 1.46 -21.11
N ALA A 267 6.00 0.99 -20.39
CA ALA A 267 6.68 1.79 -19.37
C ALA A 267 7.48 2.98 -19.95
N TYR A 268 7.87 2.91 -21.21
CA TYR A 268 8.71 3.95 -21.84
C TYR A 268 7.92 4.80 -22.82
N ASN A 269 7.64 4.30 -24.01
CA ASN A 269 6.95 5.06 -25.05
C ASN A 269 5.62 4.41 -25.39
N THR A 270 4.56 5.21 -25.36
CA THR A 270 3.20 4.78 -25.67
C THR A 270 2.62 5.69 -26.75
N GLU A 271 2.04 5.09 -27.78
CA GLU A 271 1.27 5.79 -28.80
C GLU A 271 -0.18 5.89 -28.35
N LEU A 272 -0.74 7.07 -28.42
CA LEU A 272 -2.13 7.37 -28.13
C LEU A 272 -2.88 7.64 -29.40
N ASP A 273 -3.89 6.83 -29.68
CA ASP A 273 -4.84 7.03 -30.76
C ASP A 273 -6.08 7.69 -30.18
N LEU A 274 -6.20 9.00 -30.38
CA LEU A 274 -7.23 9.83 -29.79
C LEU A 274 -8.36 10.04 -30.79
N PHE A 275 -9.52 9.48 -30.54
CA PHE A 275 -10.74 9.73 -31.30
C PHE A 275 -11.60 10.80 -30.62
N ASN A 276 -11.87 11.90 -31.32
CA ASN A 276 -12.79 12.93 -30.87
C ASN A 276 -14.16 12.70 -31.52
N PRO A 277 -15.20 12.26 -30.80
CA PRO A 277 -16.50 11.94 -31.35
C PRO A 277 -17.28 13.17 -31.87
N LEU A 278 -16.95 14.38 -31.38
CA LEU A 278 -17.69 15.59 -31.77
C LEU A 278 -17.28 16.10 -33.16
N ASN A 279 -16.00 16.08 -33.49
CA ASN A 279 -15.51 16.50 -34.77
C ASN A 279 -15.08 15.35 -35.69
N GLN A 280 -15.25 14.11 -35.21
CA GLN A 280 -14.90 12.87 -35.90
C GLN A 280 -13.43 12.82 -36.37
N LYS A 281 -12.52 13.52 -35.65
CA LYS A 281 -11.10 13.55 -35.95
C LYS A 281 -10.36 12.49 -35.13
N LEU A 282 -9.44 11.81 -35.81
CA LEU A 282 -8.44 10.94 -35.22
C LEU A 282 -7.13 11.70 -35.11
N ALA A 283 -6.49 11.64 -33.95
CA ALA A 283 -5.17 12.21 -33.73
C ALA A 283 -4.27 11.16 -33.09
N PHE A 284 -2.99 11.17 -33.51
CA PHE A 284 -1.97 10.28 -32.97
C PHE A 284 -0.97 11.11 -32.16
N GLN A 285 -0.65 10.64 -30.96
CA GLN A 285 0.34 11.30 -30.10
C GLN A 285 1.22 10.26 -29.43
N THR A 286 2.54 10.33 -29.63
CA THR A 286 3.51 9.54 -28.89
C THR A 286 3.83 10.24 -27.56
N LEU A 287 3.70 9.50 -26.45
CA LEU A 287 4.11 9.95 -25.14
C LEU A 287 5.44 9.30 -24.78
N ASP A 288 6.47 10.12 -24.61
CA ASP A 288 7.80 9.71 -24.18
C ASP A 288 7.97 9.95 -22.68
N SER A 289 8.14 8.89 -21.92
CA SER A 289 8.34 8.96 -20.46
C SER A 289 9.63 9.70 -20.07
N PHE A 290 10.67 9.68 -20.92
CA PHE A 290 11.94 10.35 -20.61
C PHE A 290 11.80 11.88 -20.58
N ASP A 291 10.87 12.45 -21.31
CA ASP A 291 10.65 13.90 -21.33
C ASP A 291 9.95 14.39 -20.06
N TYR A 292 9.11 13.56 -19.43
CA TYR A 292 8.36 13.92 -18.22
C TYR A 292 9.15 13.65 -16.94
N ASN A 293 9.99 12.62 -16.92
CA ASN A 293 10.68 12.15 -15.71
C ASN A 293 11.97 12.90 -15.40
N LYS A 294 12.34 13.92 -16.19
CA LYS A 294 13.56 14.72 -15.97
C LYS A 294 13.66 15.35 -14.57
N ASN A 295 12.52 15.63 -13.95
CA ASN A 295 12.43 16.26 -12.62
C ASN A 295 11.95 15.30 -11.52
N SER A 296 11.76 14.02 -11.84
CA SER A 296 11.32 13.00 -10.90
C SER A 296 12.48 12.59 -9.98
N THR A 297 12.18 12.36 -8.69
CA THR A 297 13.17 11.81 -7.77
C THR A 297 13.40 10.33 -8.05
N THR A 298 14.66 9.91 -8.15
CA THR A 298 15.07 8.52 -8.35
C THR A 298 15.65 7.93 -7.08
N ALA A 299 15.59 6.60 -6.95
CA ALA A 299 16.15 5.89 -5.81
C ALA A 299 17.67 5.86 -5.82
N GLY A 300 18.29 5.76 -7.01
CA GLY A 300 19.74 5.72 -7.24
C GLY A 300 20.16 6.66 -8.36
N ASP A 301 21.47 6.73 -8.62
CA ASP A 301 22.06 7.60 -9.63
C ASP A 301 22.04 6.96 -11.04
N ASP A 302 21.95 5.64 -11.14
CA ASP A 302 22.07 4.89 -12.39
C ASP A 302 20.68 4.40 -12.88
N THR A 303 20.06 5.21 -13.71
CA THR A 303 18.78 4.86 -14.35
C THR A 303 19.01 3.93 -15.55
N PRO A 304 18.14 2.94 -15.80
CA PRO A 304 18.25 2.07 -16.96
C PRO A 304 18.26 2.88 -18.26
N VAL A 305 19.31 2.70 -19.07
CA VAL A 305 19.47 3.39 -20.37
C VAL A 305 19.10 2.43 -21.49
N LEU A 306 18.12 2.82 -22.29
CA LEU A 306 17.76 2.08 -23.49
C LEU A 306 18.73 2.37 -24.65
N SER A 307 18.94 1.38 -25.51
CA SER A 307 19.70 1.58 -26.76
C SER A 307 19.00 2.60 -27.67
N ASN A 308 19.77 3.29 -28.50
CA ASN A 308 19.23 4.29 -29.43
C ASN A 308 18.20 3.68 -30.42
N GLU A 309 18.27 2.36 -30.63
CA GLU A 309 17.34 1.63 -31.51
C GLU A 309 15.91 1.61 -30.97
N TYR A 310 15.76 1.49 -29.64
CA TYR A 310 14.44 1.32 -28.99
C TYR A 310 13.98 2.56 -28.23
N ARG A 311 14.89 3.49 -27.95
CA ARG A 311 14.60 4.66 -27.09
C ARG A 311 13.42 5.51 -27.57
N ASN A 312 13.24 5.65 -28.89
CA ASN A 312 12.22 6.53 -29.49
C ASN A 312 11.09 5.74 -30.16
N LYS A 313 10.99 4.43 -29.92
CA LYS A 313 9.95 3.61 -30.53
C LYS A 313 8.83 3.35 -29.52
N ALA A 314 7.60 3.66 -29.91
CA ALA A 314 6.42 3.26 -29.14
C ALA A 314 6.28 1.74 -29.15
N THR A 315 6.02 1.15 -27.99
CA THR A 315 5.88 -0.29 -27.81
C THR A 315 4.45 -0.68 -27.44
N LEU A 316 3.63 0.27 -27.05
CA LEU A 316 2.22 0.07 -26.74
C LEU A 316 1.41 1.15 -27.47
N SER A 317 0.32 0.73 -28.13
CA SER A 317 -0.69 1.65 -28.68
C SER A 317 -1.97 1.54 -27.86
N LEU A 318 -2.55 2.68 -27.49
CA LEU A 318 -3.76 2.77 -26.71
C LEU A 318 -4.79 3.63 -27.44
N ASP A 319 -5.91 2.99 -27.82
CA ASP A 319 -7.07 3.70 -28.35
C ASP A 319 -7.85 4.35 -27.21
N ARG A 320 -8.08 5.64 -27.31
CA ARG A 320 -8.86 6.40 -26.33
C ARG A 320 -9.81 7.38 -27.01
N ILE A 321 -10.96 7.54 -26.41
CA ILE A 321 -11.87 8.62 -26.77
C ILE A 321 -11.35 9.87 -26.06
N LYS A 322 -11.04 10.92 -26.82
CA LYS A 322 -10.67 12.22 -26.25
C LYS A 322 -11.87 12.75 -25.47
N ASP A 323 -11.73 12.90 -24.19
CA ASP A 323 -12.73 13.60 -23.38
C ASP A 323 -12.64 15.09 -23.70
N VAL A 324 -13.56 15.51 -24.54
CA VAL A 324 -13.76 16.92 -24.84
C VAL A 324 -14.62 17.47 -23.72
N GLY A 325 -14.06 17.67 -22.56
CA GLY A 325 -14.68 18.34 -21.44
C GLY A 325 -15.19 19.70 -21.91
N GLN A 326 -16.44 19.80 -22.32
CA GLN A 326 -17.03 21.03 -22.83
C GLN A 326 -17.50 21.88 -21.67
N LYS A 327 -16.94 23.06 -21.51
CA LYS A 327 -17.62 24.12 -20.77
C LYS A 327 -18.75 24.65 -21.64
N ILE A 328 -19.99 24.44 -21.21
CA ILE A 328 -21.12 25.12 -21.76
C ILE A 328 -20.98 26.60 -21.40
N ASN A 329 -20.75 27.45 -22.43
CA ASN A 329 -20.74 28.87 -22.24
C ASN A 329 -22.13 29.31 -21.71
N PRO A 330 -22.26 30.21 -20.73
CA PRO A 330 -23.53 30.72 -20.23
C PRO A 330 -24.47 31.26 -21.33
N ARG A 331 -23.95 31.51 -22.52
CA ARG A 331 -24.73 31.94 -23.72
C ARG A 331 -25.17 30.78 -24.61
N GLY A 332 -25.06 29.52 -24.16
CA GLY A 332 -25.52 28.35 -24.93
C GLY A 332 -24.62 27.89 -26.08
N GLY A 333 -23.43 28.45 -26.23
CA GLY A 333 -22.43 28.00 -27.21
C GLY A 333 -21.43 27.01 -26.60
N LEU A 334 -20.92 26.09 -27.40
CA LEU A 334 -19.81 25.23 -27.03
C LEU A 334 -18.53 26.07 -27.05
N ALA A 335 -17.87 26.25 -25.92
CA ALA A 335 -16.54 26.86 -25.86
C ALA A 335 -15.49 25.80 -26.11
N ASP A 336 -14.53 26.08 -26.99
CA ASP A 336 -13.30 25.31 -27.07
C ASP A 336 -12.63 25.38 -25.69
N ILE A 337 -12.42 24.22 -25.06
CA ILE A 337 -11.62 24.17 -23.86
C ILE A 337 -10.18 24.35 -24.30
N ASP A 338 -9.52 25.26 -23.59
CA ASP A 338 -8.09 25.45 -23.71
C ASP A 338 -7.40 24.09 -23.40
N ASP A 339 -7.10 23.35 -24.47
CA ASP A 339 -6.46 22.02 -24.47
C ASP A 339 -5.08 22.03 -23.79
N THR A 340 -4.62 23.21 -23.33
CA THR A 340 -3.23 23.41 -22.95
C THR A 340 -2.94 23.06 -21.50
N LYS A 341 -3.94 22.87 -20.63
CA LYS A 341 -3.62 22.69 -19.21
C LYS A 341 -3.55 21.24 -18.75
N PHE A 342 -4.55 20.40 -19.00
CA PHE A 342 -4.51 19.01 -18.48
C PHE A 342 -5.44 18.09 -19.30
N ASP A 343 -4.85 17.34 -20.20
CA ASP A 343 -5.55 16.25 -20.90
C ASP A 343 -5.58 15.01 -19.99
N ILE A 344 -6.76 14.65 -19.49
CA ILE A 344 -6.97 13.50 -18.56
C ILE A 344 -6.43 12.20 -19.17
N VAL A 345 -6.63 11.98 -20.46
CA VAL A 345 -6.16 10.77 -21.15
C VAL A 345 -4.64 10.69 -21.12
N LYS A 346 -3.98 11.78 -21.51
CA LYS A 346 -2.52 11.90 -21.47
C LYS A 346 -1.98 11.71 -20.05
N THR A 347 -2.61 12.36 -19.09
CA THR A 347 -2.25 12.29 -17.67
C THR A 347 -2.35 10.86 -17.15
N SER A 348 -3.40 10.10 -17.50
CA SER A 348 -3.56 8.71 -17.08
C SER A 348 -2.49 7.78 -17.66
N VAL A 349 -2.06 8.02 -18.90
CA VAL A 349 -0.98 7.24 -19.53
C VAL A 349 0.36 7.57 -18.90
N GLN A 350 0.65 8.85 -18.62
CA GLN A 350 1.85 9.23 -17.86
C GLN A 350 1.91 8.57 -16.48
N SER A 351 0.78 8.59 -15.77
CA SER A 351 0.68 7.91 -14.47
C SER A 351 0.99 6.41 -14.57
N HIS A 352 0.49 5.74 -15.61
CA HIS A 352 0.79 4.35 -15.88
C HIS A 352 2.28 4.13 -16.15
N GLN A 353 2.90 4.94 -17.01
CA GLN A 353 4.32 4.88 -17.30
C GLN A 353 5.17 5.07 -16.04
N ASN A 354 4.85 6.10 -15.23
CA ASN A 354 5.52 6.36 -13.95
C ASN A 354 5.42 5.17 -13.00
N TYR A 355 4.21 4.64 -12.83
CA TYR A 355 4.00 3.47 -11.98
C TYR A 355 4.89 2.30 -12.43
N ARG A 356 4.89 1.97 -13.74
CA ARG A 356 5.69 0.87 -14.27
C ARG A 356 7.19 1.07 -14.09
N GLN A 357 7.68 2.30 -14.19
CA GLN A 357 9.10 2.62 -13.96
C GLN A 357 9.47 2.58 -12.47
N LYS A 358 8.67 3.18 -11.59
CA LYS A 358 8.93 3.19 -10.14
C LYS A 358 8.93 1.79 -9.53
N PHE A 359 8.19 0.85 -10.12
CA PHE A 359 8.10 -0.55 -9.68
C PHE A 359 8.91 -1.53 -10.59
N SER A 360 9.93 -1.03 -11.29
CA SER A 360 10.69 -1.83 -12.25
C SER A 360 11.59 -2.89 -11.60
N ILE A 361 12.14 -2.59 -10.43
CA ILE A 361 12.99 -3.51 -9.66
C ILE A 361 12.26 -3.85 -8.37
N SER A 362 12.13 -5.14 -8.08
CA SER A 362 11.50 -5.60 -6.84
C SER A 362 12.34 -6.66 -6.13
N LEU A 363 12.34 -6.59 -4.81
CA LEU A 363 13.13 -7.39 -3.90
C LEU A 363 12.33 -7.74 -2.67
N ASN A 364 12.30 -9.01 -2.28
CA ASN A 364 11.77 -9.42 -0.99
C ASN A 364 12.88 -9.57 0.02
N ILE A 365 12.70 -8.98 1.18
CA ILE A 365 13.56 -9.22 2.34
C ILE A 365 12.74 -9.64 3.56
N VAL A 366 13.39 -10.39 4.43
CA VAL A 366 12.88 -10.74 5.76
C VAL A 366 13.84 -10.20 6.79
N ILE A 367 13.32 -9.48 7.75
CA ILE A 367 14.05 -8.88 8.89
C ILE A 367 13.40 -9.30 10.20
N ASP A 368 14.07 -9.05 11.33
CA ASP A 368 13.44 -9.16 12.63
C ASP A 368 12.22 -8.22 12.72
N ALA A 369 11.23 -8.60 13.54
CA ALA A 369 10.02 -7.79 13.68
C ALA A 369 10.34 -6.34 14.07
N ASP A 370 9.86 -5.40 13.26
CA ASP A 370 10.00 -3.96 13.45
C ASP A 370 8.68 -3.27 13.11
N LEU A 371 7.86 -3.03 14.15
CA LEU A 371 6.52 -2.45 14.02
C LEU A 371 6.52 -0.93 13.74
N SER A 372 7.68 -0.30 13.66
CA SER A 372 7.76 1.13 13.33
C SER A 372 7.73 1.40 11.83
N LEU A 373 7.93 0.35 10.99
CA LEU A 373 7.89 0.44 9.54
C LEU A 373 6.45 0.44 9.04
N SER A 374 6.21 1.19 7.96
CA SER A 374 4.92 1.27 7.28
C SER A 374 5.11 1.15 5.76
N ALA A 375 4.08 0.74 5.04
CA ALA A 375 4.10 0.78 3.58
C ALA A 375 4.28 2.23 3.08
N GLY A 376 5.15 2.42 2.07
CA GLY A 376 5.57 3.73 1.56
C GLY A 376 6.81 4.32 2.24
N ASP A 377 7.30 3.73 3.33
CA ASP A 377 8.56 4.17 3.96
C ASP A 377 9.76 3.81 3.08
N LEU A 378 10.83 4.62 3.21
CA LEU A 378 12.11 4.36 2.56
C LEU A 378 13.05 3.61 3.49
N VAL A 379 13.75 2.62 2.94
CA VAL A 379 14.79 1.86 3.63
C VAL A 379 16.05 1.78 2.78
N PHE A 380 17.20 1.78 3.41
CA PHE A 380 18.48 1.56 2.74
C PHE A 380 18.90 0.11 2.94
N CYS A 381 19.07 -0.64 1.85
CA CYS A 381 19.57 -2.01 1.89
C CYS A 381 21.01 -2.08 1.37
N LYS A 382 21.85 -2.83 2.09
CA LYS A 382 23.23 -3.10 1.70
C LYS A 382 23.43 -4.59 1.46
N PHE A 383 23.89 -4.93 0.24
CA PHE A 383 24.14 -6.31 -0.18
C PHE A 383 25.64 -6.57 -0.37
N PRO A 384 26.11 -7.83 -0.21
CA PRO A 384 27.49 -8.20 -0.45
C PRO A 384 27.84 -8.04 -1.94
N GLU A 385 29.08 -7.64 -2.19
CA GLU A 385 29.64 -7.60 -3.54
C GLU A 385 30.25 -8.96 -3.89
N THR A 386 29.91 -9.47 -5.08
CA THR A 386 30.56 -10.65 -5.64
C THR A 386 31.88 -10.23 -6.31
N SER A 387 32.93 -10.05 -5.52
CA SER A 387 34.24 -9.65 -5.99
C SER A 387 35.33 -10.51 -5.34
N GLN A 388 36.41 -10.79 -6.08
CA GLN A 388 37.62 -11.47 -5.54
C GLN A 388 38.32 -10.65 -4.46
N LYS A 389 38.11 -9.33 -4.42
CA LYS A 389 38.51 -8.42 -3.36
C LYS A 389 37.28 -7.76 -2.77
N PRO A 390 36.73 -8.29 -1.68
CA PRO A 390 35.54 -7.70 -1.08
C PRO A 390 35.81 -6.25 -0.71
N SER A 391 35.11 -5.33 -1.33
CA SER A 391 35.17 -3.94 -0.95
C SER A 391 34.37 -3.76 0.35
N VAL A 392 34.85 -2.87 1.21
CA VAL A 392 34.14 -2.51 2.46
C VAL A 392 32.78 -1.87 2.15
N THR A 393 32.58 -1.43 0.91
CA THR A 393 31.38 -0.71 0.47
C THR A 393 30.19 -1.59 0.07
N GLY A 394 30.43 -2.88 -0.29
CA GLY A 394 29.36 -3.79 -0.78
C GLY A 394 29.01 -3.56 -2.25
N SER A 395 28.01 -4.31 -2.76
CA SER A 395 27.53 -4.13 -4.14
C SER A 395 26.99 -2.72 -4.33
N THR A 396 27.60 -1.97 -5.23
CA THR A 396 27.13 -0.63 -5.59
C THR A 396 25.90 -0.65 -6.47
N LYS A 397 25.64 -1.78 -7.17
CA LYS A 397 24.52 -1.91 -8.09
C LYS A 397 23.22 -2.18 -7.34
N ASP A 398 23.22 -3.17 -6.45
CA ASP A 398 22.00 -3.64 -5.77
C ASP A 398 21.79 -2.96 -4.43
N SER A 399 22.83 -2.40 -3.82
CA SER A 399 22.72 -1.61 -2.60
C SER A 399 22.15 -0.23 -2.90
N GLY A 400 21.35 0.30 -1.97
CA GLY A 400 20.77 1.63 -2.12
C GLY A 400 19.41 1.75 -1.43
N ILE A 401 18.69 2.78 -1.82
CA ILE A 401 17.36 3.09 -1.28
C ILE A 401 16.31 2.30 -2.01
N TYR A 402 15.38 1.78 -1.22
CA TYR A 402 14.18 1.09 -1.64
C TYR A 402 12.98 1.65 -0.91
N MET A 403 11.82 1.62 -1.55
CA MET A 403 10.54 1.91 -0.94
C MET A 403 9.84 0.60 -0.57
N ILE A 404 9.19 0.58 0.58
CA ILE A 404 8.36 -0.54 1.01
C ILE A 404 7.03 -0.49 0.24
N ALA A 405 6.85 -1.40 -0.72
CA ALA A 405 5.60 -1.54 -1.44
C ALA A 405 4.57 -2.33 -0.63
N ASP A 406 4.99 -3.48 -0.10
CA ASP A 406 4.17 -4.30 0.78
C ASP A 406 4.94 -4.65 2.05
N LEU A 407 4.21 -4.72 3.14
CA LEU A 407 4.73 -5.06 4.46
C LEU A 407 3.85 -6.13 5.09
N CYS A 408 4.49 -7.13 5.70
CA CYS A 408 3.82 -8.15 6.48
C CYS A 408 4.56 -8.38 7.80
N HIS A 409 3.94 -8.03 8.92
CA HIS A 409 4.40 -8.46 10.24
C HIS A 409 3.81 -9.82 10.55
N TYR A 410 4.67 -10.82 10.58
CA TYR A 410 4.33 -12.20 10.91
C TYR A 410 4.75 -12.50 12.34
N SER A 411 3.83 -13.01 13.14
CA SER A 411 4.07 -13.34 14.55
C SER A 411 3.56 -14.72 14.90
N THR A 412 4.40 -15.44 15.65
CA THR A 412 4.07 -16.69 16.35
C THR A 412 4.40 -16.55 17.83
N PRO A 413 3.99 -17.45 18.71
CA PRO A 413 4.31 -17.40 20.15
C PRO A 413 5.81 -17.42 20.46
N THR A 414 6.64 -17.92 19.53
CA THR A 414 8.09 -18.10 19.75
C THR A 414 8.95 -17.10 19.00
N GLN A 415 8.47 -16.54 17.89
CA GLN A 415 9.27 -15.69 17.01
C GLN A 415 8.40 -14.76 16.18
N ALA A 416 8.96 -13.65 15.75
CA ALA A 416 8.29 -12.72 14.86
C ALA A 416 9.24 -12.15 13.81
N PHE A 417 8.72 -11.90 12.61
CA PHE A 417 9.45 -11.37 11.48
C PHE A 417 8.66 -10.26 10.80
N THR A 418 9.36 -9.37 10.11
CA THR A 418 8.78 -8.45 9.14
C THR A 418 9.27 -8.83 7.76
N GLY A 419 8.34 -9.24 6.91
CA GLY A 419 8.55 -9.42 5.47
C GLY A 419 8.28 -8.12 4.75
N LEU A 420 9.18 -7.70 3.87
CA LEU A 420 9.08 -6.49 3.08
C LEU A 420 9.21 -6.82 1.60
N ASN A 421 8.26 -6.36 0.79
CA ASN A 421 8.42 -6.26 -0.65
C ASN A 421 8.90 -4.85 -0.96
N LEU A 422 10.11 -4.75 -1.44
CA LEU A 422 10.81 -3.49 -1.70
C LEU A 422 10.87 -3.23 -3.20
N VAL A 423 10.68 -1.98 -3.59
CA VAL A 423 10.72 -1.56 -4.99
C VAL A 423 11.63 -0.36 -5.19
N ARG A 424 12.17 -0.22 -6.41
CA ARG A 424 12.95 0.93 -6.84
C ARG A 424 12.97 1.05 -8.38
N ASP A 425 13.34 2.23 -8.86
CA ASP A 425 13.35 2.59 -10.28
C ASP A 425 14.75 2.62 -10.92
N SER A 426 15.80 2.58 -10.12
CA SER A 426 17.17 2.83 -10.55
C SER A 426 18.18 2.06 -9.72
N TYR A 427 19.39 1.90 -10.24
CA TYR A 427 20.50 1.24 -9.56
C TYR A 427 21.40 2.22 -8.83
N GLY A 428 22.33 1.67 -8.02
CA GLY A 428 23.35 2.42 -7.34
C GLY A 428 22.88 3.13 -6.07
N VAL A 429 23.79 3.81 -5.45
CA VAL A 429 23.59 4.61 -4.23
C VAL A 429 23.62 6.06 -4.63
N LYS A 430 22.57 6.81 -4.34
CA LYS A 430 22.52 8.25 -4.61
C LYS A 430 23.60 8.94 -3.77
N SER A 431 24.47 9.69 -4.44
CA SER A 431 25.61 10.42 -3.85
C SER A 431 25.14 11.65 -3.05
#